data_edbaa35d47b81fd1a0aa72eb583a2381
#
_entry.id   edbaa35d47b81fd1a0aa72eb583a2381
#
_cell.length_a   1.000
_cell.length_b   1.000
_cell.length_c   1.000
_cell.angle_alpha   90.00
_cell.angle_beta   90.00
_cell.angle_gamma   90.00
#
_symmetry.space_group_name_H-M   'P 1'
#
loop_
_entity.id
_entity.type
_entity.pdbx_description
1 polymer ?
#
loop_
_entity_poly.entity_id
_entity_poly.type
_entity_poly.pdbx_seq_one_letter_code
_entity_poly.pdbx_strand_id
1 'polypeptide(L)'
;MTSTVSFHPDLPAGEGPDVRWEGDLLARYQRIVNAQSLDWTRRYRKLRQLGSGGQGIVFLGERQGADHFRLPVALKLFSPESYRDAEAYEDDMARIAQVAARVALIQHDNLIDIHDFIEQGGLRVMEMEWIDGFNLREVLTQRMLDWTRERIGARHWKYVNNVILTQGPVQPRMKPGVAIQVLRECLAGLAALHREGIVHGDLKPSNIMLKRTGDTKVIDIGSAIDRHAAAARRMWSPVYAAPEVLDGGANSPQADLASLGYVLIEMLSGRPAFEGLTTYSELIAAKGDLDRRLPDMLPPDVSCNDLLLHLCRRLVAADPVRRFPSAQAADLDRKGAADFHRQLVKGDLASEYENDIRVWLEQLGEDAD
;
A
#
# COMPACT_ATOMS: atom_id res chain seq x y z
N MET A 1 2.62 -10.01 17.34
CA MET A 1 1.71 -10.89 16.57
C MET A 1 0.38 -10.18 16.49
N THR A 2 0.13 -9.45 15.42
CA THR A 2 -1.15 -8.79 15.18
C THR A 2 -1.96 -9.67 14.23
N SER A 3 -3.03 -10.28 14.76
CA SER A 3 -3.93 -11.12 13.99
C SER A 3 -4.60 -10.30 12.89
N THR A 4 -4.48 -10.78 11.68
CA THR A 4 -5.27 -10.28 10.54
C THR A 4 -6.73 -10.64 10.81
N VAL A 5 -7.58 -9.65 11.03
CA VAL A 5 -9.02 -9.87 11.13
C VAL A 5 -9.53 -10.25 9.74
N SER A 6 -9.99 -11.48 9.58
CA SER A 6 -10.63 -11.92 8.35
C SER A 6 -12.07 -11.41 8.35
N PHE A 7 -12.39 -10.52 7.42
CA PHE A 7 -13.76 -10.08 7.18
C PHE A 7 -14.47 -11.14 6.32
N HIS A 8 -15.53 -11.71 6.85
CA HIS A 8 -16.44 -12.55 6.08
C HIS A 8 -17.69 -11.74 5.71
N PRO A 9 -18.19 -11.80 4.46
CA PRO A 9 -19.54 -11.34 4.19
C PRO A 9 -20.50 -12.17 5.01
N ASP A 10 -21.64 -11.58 5.46
CA ASP A 10 -22.72 -12.27 6.17
C ASP A 10 -23.33 -13.32 5.25
N LEU A 11 -22.68 -14.48 5.12
CA LEU A 11 -23.26 -15.70 4.59
C LEU A 11 -23.82 -16.48 5.77
N PRO A 12 -25.04 -17.05 5.64
CA PRO A 12 -25.60 -17.89 6.70
C PRO A 12 -24.64 -19.02 7.03
N ALA A 13 -24.53 -19.38 8.30
CA ALA A 13 -23.73 -20.48 8.80
C ALA A 13 -24.11 -21.78 8.12
N GLY A 14 -23.60 -22.02 6.94
CA GLY A 14 -23.56 -23.27 6.23
C GLY A 14 -22.12 -23.74 6.26
N GLU A 15 -21.94 -25.02 6.54
CA GLU A 15 -20.70 -25.78 6.62
C GLU A 15 -19.67 -25.21 5.60
N GLY A 16 -18.50 -24.82 6.09
CA GLY A 16 -17.42 -24.33 5.24
C GLY A 16 -17.15 -25.34 4.12
N PRO A 17 -16.82 -24.91 2.89
CA PRO A 17 -16.54 -25.84 1.82
C PRO A 17 -15.44 -26.79 2.27
N ASP A 18 -15.72 -28.09 2.14
CA ASP A 18 -14.74 -29.15 2.32
C ASP A 18 -13.70 -28.99 1.20
N VAL A 19 -12.67 -28.18 1.47
CA VAL A 19 -11.64 -27.80 0.49
C VAL A 19 -10.77 -29.03 0.28
N ARG A 20 -11.17 -29.91 -0.64
CA ARG A 20 -10.31 -30.98 -1.15
C ARG A 20 -9.24 -30.39 -2.06
N TRP A 21 -8.22 -29.79 -1.43
CA TRP A 21 -6.98 -29.60 -2.13
C TRP A 21 -6.44 -30.97 -2.54
N GLU A 22 -6.10 -31.15 -3.82
CA GLU A 22 -5.16 -32.21 -4.18
C GLU A 22 -3.93 -31.96 -3.30
N GLY A 23 -3.68 -32.83 -2.33
CA GLY A 23 -2.73 -32.64 -1.23
C GLY A 23 -1.29 -32.32 -1.66
N ASP A 24 -1.06 -32.33 -2.96
CA ASP A 24 0.21 -32.05 -3.61
C ASP A 24 0.50 -30.53 -3.74
N LEU A 25 -0.47 -29.68 -4.06
CA LEU A 25 -0.21 -28.23 -4.30
C LEU A 25 0.11 -27.48 -3.01
N LEU A 26 -0.64 -27.71 -1.93
CA LEU A 26 -0.36 -27.11 -0.64
C LEU A 26 0.98 -27.60 -0.05
N ALA A 27 1.26 -28.90 -0.19
CA ALA A 27 2.53 -29.47 0.23
C ALA A 27 3.72 -28.90 -0.58
N ARG A 28 3.54 -28.64 -1.89
CA ARG A 28 4.52 -27.96 -2.74
C ARG A 28 4.72 -26.52 -2.30
N TYR A 29 3.64 -25.80 -2.00
CA TYR A 29 3.70 -24.44 -1.44
C TYR A 29 4.54 -24.41 -0.17
N GLN A 30 4.23 -25.26 0.83
CA GLN A 30 4.96 -25.32 2.08
C GLN A 30 6.46 -25.70 1.88
N ARG A 31 6.75 -26.62 0.95
CA ARG A 31 8.15 -26.95 0.60
C ARG A 31 8.88 -25.74 0.03
N ILE A 32 8.24 -24.97 -0.87
CA ILE A 32 8.86 -23.77 -1.45
C ILE A 32 9.04 -22.69 -0.38
N VAL A 33 8.03 -22.48 0.48
CA VAL A 33 8.13 -21.53 1.61
C VAL A 33 9.32 -21.85 2.51
N ASN A 34 9.53 -23.14 2.81
CA ASN A 34 10.60 -23.60 3.70
C ASN A 34 11.96 -23.82 2.99
N ALA A 35 12.00 -23.80 1.66
CA ALA A 35 13.23 -23.99 0.92
C ALA A 35 14.15 -22.76 1.04
N GLN A 36 15.45 -22.99 1.22
CA GLN A 36 16.44 -21.89 1.24
C GLN A 36 16.73 -21.33 -0.15
N SER A 37 16.48 -22.10 -1.22
CA SER A 37 16.63 -21.67 -2.60
C SER A 37 15.44 -22.13 -3.44
N LEU A 38 15.04 -21.31 -4.41
CA LEU A 38 14.03 -21.67 -5.42
C LEU A 38 14.76 -22.28 -6.61
N ASP A 39 14.45 -23.54 -6.95
CA ASP A 39 15.34 -24.41 -7.73
C ASP A 39 14.89 -24.66 -9.17
N TRP A 40 13.98 -23.84 -9.77
CA TRP A 40 13.58 -24.07 -11.16
C TRP A 40 14.67 -23.75 -12.20
N THR A 41 15.63 -22.88 -11.81
CA THR A 41 16.78 -22.57 -12.67
C THR A 41 18.08 -22.36 -11.88
N ARG A 42 18.08 -22.61 -10.57
CA ARG A 42 19.16 -22.22 -9.64
C ARG A 42 19.54 -20.74 -9.72
N ARG A 43 18.60 -19.88 -10.15
CA ARG A 43 18.83 -18.44 -10.39
C ARG A 43 18.49 -17.57 -9.19
N TYR A 44 17.76 -18.12 -8.19
CA TYR A 44 17.31 -17.35 -7.04
C TYR A 44 17.74 -18.00 -5.72
N ARG A 45 18.28 -17.18 -4.83
CA ARG A 45 18.52 -17.53 -3.43
C ARG A 45 17.58 -16.73 -2.57
N LYS A 46 16.75 -17.37 -1.76
CA LYS A 46 15.94 -16.69 -0.72
C LYS A 46 16.87 -16.24 0.40
N LEU A 47 16.75 -14.98 0.82
CA LEU A 47 17.55 -14.41 1.92
C LEU A 47 16.73 -14.29 3.19
N ARG A 48 15.66 -13.49 3.18
CA ARG A 48 14.77 -13.30 4.33
C ARG A 48 13.32 -13.05 3.90
N GLN A 49 12.37 -13.28 4.79
CA GLN A 49 10.97 -12.90 4.58
C GLN A 49 10.81 -11.41 4.80
N LEU A 50 10.16 -10.72 3.84
CA LEU A 50 9.81 -9.31 3.92
C LEU A 50 8.40 -9.09 4.48
N GLY A 51 7.47 -10.01 4.21
CA GLY A 51 6.10 -9.91 4.70
C GLY A 51 5.26 -11.13 4.34
N SER A 52 4.10 -11.23 4.98
CA SER A 52 3.08 -12.24 4.67
C SER A 52 1.69 -11.65 4.83
N GLY A 53 0.73 -12.15 4.05
CA GLY A 53 -0.67 -11.74 4.07
C GLY A 53 -1.57 -12.76 3.40
N GLY A 54 -2.85 -12.44 3.25
CA GLY A 54 -3.84 -13.36 2.69
C GLY A 54 -3.59 -13.80 1.23
N GLN A 55 -2.75 -13.06 0.49
CA GLN A 55 -2.37 -13.42 -0.89
C GLN A 55 -1.10 -14.29 -0.96
N GLY A 56 -0.34 -14.41 0.14
CA GLY A 56 0.91 -15.19 0.15
C GLY A 56 2.03 -14.52 0.93
N ILE A 57 3.26 -14.86 0.57
CA ILE A 57 4.48 -14.45 1.28
C ILE A 57 5.42 -13.74 0.30
N VAL A 58 6.05 -12.67 0.77
CA VAL A 58 7.09 -11.94 0.03
C VAL A 58 8.44 -12.21 0.68
N PHE A 59 9.43 -12.59 -0.14
CA PHE A 59 10.81 -12.82 0.29
C PHE A 59 11.74 -11.79 -0.38
N LEU A 60 12.74 -11.33 0.35
CA LEU A 60 13.96 -10.81 -0.26
C LEU A 60 14.69 -12.00 -0.85
N GLY A 61 14.96 -11.95 -2.13
CA GLY A 61 15.76 -12.91 -2.86
C GLY A 61 16.97 -12.26 -3.53
N GLU A 62 17.89 -13.08 -3.95
CA GLU A 62 19.03 -12.70 -4.78
C GLU A 62 18.93 -13.44 -6.11
N ARG A 63 18.73 -12.70 -7.20
CA ARG A 63 18.82 -13.26 -8.54
C ARG A 63 20.31 -13.39 -8.91
N GLN A 64 20.72 -14.60 -9.24
CA GLN A 64 22.10 -14.92 -9.57
C GLN A 64 22.26 -15.02 -11.11
N GLY A 65 23.18 -14.26 -11.64
CA GLY A 65 23.59 -14.28 -13.04
C GLY A 65 24.98 -14.85 -13.22
N ALA A 66 25.50 -14.74 -14.44
CA ALA A 66 26.89 -15.10 -14.77
C ALA A 66 27.90 -14.18 -14.06
N ASP A 67 29.13 -14.64 -13.92
CA ASP A 67 30.26 -13.85 -13.46
C ASP A 67 30.02 -13.13 -12.11
N HIS A 68 29.36 -13.81 -11.18
CA HIS A 68 29.00 -13.30 -9.86
C HIS A 68 28.00 -12.14 -9.85
N PHE A 69 27.29 -11.90 -10.96
CA PHE A 69 26.19 -10.93 -10.98
C PHE A 69 25.11 -11.34 -9.97
N ARG A 70 24.80 -10.45 -9.06
CA ARG A 70 23.78 -10.64 -8.02
C ARG A 70 22.88 -9.40 -7.98
N LEU A 71 21.58 -9.62 -8.07
CA LEU A 71 20.60 -8.56 -8.00
C LEU A 71 19.61 -8.88 -6.88
N PRO A 72 19.47 -8.03 -5.86
CA PRO A 72 18.42 -8.18 -4.89
C PRO A 72 17.05 -7.96 -5.55
N VAL A 73 16.11 -8.86 -5.27
CA VAL A 73 14.74 -8.84 -5.81
C VAL A 73 13.73 -9.18 -4.74
N ALA A 74 12.50 -8.71 -4.89
CA ALA A 74 11.37 -9.15 -4.09
C ALA A 74 10.63 -10.27 -4.83
N LEU A 75 10.39 -11.39 -4.14
CA LEU A 75 9.72 -12.57 -4.66
C LEU A 75 8.40 -12.76 -3.92
N LYS A 76 7.27 -12.46 -4.57
CA LYS A 76 5.92 -12.71 -4.01
C LYS A 76 5.45 -14.09 -4.45
N LEU A 77 5.42 -15.02 -3.50
CA LEU A 77 4.86 -16.36 -3.68
C LEU A 77 3.37 -16.33 -3.33
N PHE A 78 2.51 -16.58 -4.31
CA PHE A 78 1.06 -16.58 -4.12
C PHE A 78 0.59 -17.85 -3.43
N SER A 79 -0.17 -17.69 -2.33
CA SER A 79 -0.71 -18.81 -1.58
C SER A 79 -2.00 -19.34 -2.21
N PRO A 80 -2.12 -20.65 -2.39
CA PRO A 80 -3.38 -21.26 -2.80
C PRO A 80 -4.45 -21.35 -1.68
N GLU A 81 -4.08 -21.12 -0.42
CA GLU A 81 -4.94 -21.36 0.76
C GLU A 81 -6.27 -20.59 0.75
N SER A 82 -6.31 -19.43 0.08
CA SER A 82 -7.52 -18.58 0.02
C SER A 82 -8.47 -18.96 -1.12
N TYR A 83 -8.15 -19.97 -1.92
CA TYR A 83 -8.95 -20.42 -3.06
C TYR A 83 -9.69 -21.73 -2.74
N ARG A 84 -10.88 -21.90 -3.33
CA ARG A 84 -11.72 -23.10 -3.10
C ARG A 84 -11.12 -24.37 -3.73
N ASP A 85 -10.38 -24.24 -4.85
CA ASP A 85 -9.80 -25.32 -5.64
C ASP A 85 -8.64 -24.81 -6.50
N ALA A 86 -7.93 -25.70 -7.17
CA ALA A 86 -6.80 -25.40 -8.02
C ALA A 86 -7.21 -24.58 -9.27
N GLU A 87 -8.37 -24.85 -9.86
CA GLU A 87 -8.88 -24.13 -11.02
C GLU A 87 -9.13 -22.66 -10.68
N ALA A 88 -9.77 -22.37 -9.54
CA ALA A 88 -9.98 -20.99 -9.07
C ALA A 88 -8.65 -20.25 -8.78
N TYR A 89 -7.61 -20.96 -8.33
CA TYR A 89 -6.28 -20.41 -8.16
C TYR A 89 -5.63 -20.09 -9.52
N GLU A 90 -5.67 -21.04 -10.47
CA GLU A 90 -5.08 -20.87 -11.80
C GLU A 90 -5.74 -19.72 -12.56
N ASP A 91 -7.06 -19.62 -12.52
CA ASP A 91 -7.82 -18.53 -13.16
C ASP A 91 -7.41 -17.15 -12.60
N ASP A 92 -7.31 -17.03 -11.27
CA ASP A 92 -6.91 -15.76 -10.66
C ASP A 92 -5.43 -15.44 -10.93
N MET A 93 -4.55 -16.46 -10.92
CA MET A 93 -3.14 -16.29 -11.29
C MET A 93 -2.97 -15.85 -12.75
N ALA A 94 -3.76 -16.40 -13.68
CA ALA A 94 -3.76 -15.97 -15.07
C ALA A 94 -4.20 -14.50 -15.21
N ARG A 95 -5.23 -14.08 -14.47
CA ARG A 95 -5.67 -12.69 -14.41
C ARG A 95 -4.57 -11.77 -13.84
N ILE A 96 -3.96 -12.14 -12.71
CA ILE A 96 -2.87 -11.36 -12.10
C ILE A 96 -1.70 -11.25 -13.06
N ALA A 97 -1.33 -12.33 -13.76
CA ALA A 97 -0.26 -12.32 -14.75
C ALA A 97 -0.53 -11.32 -15.89
N GLN A 98 -1.77 -11.28 -16.40
CA GLN A 98 -2.15 -10.32 -17.46
C GLN A 98 -2.03 -8.87 -16.98
N VAL A 99 -2.49 -8.57 -15.77
CA VAL A 99 -2.36 -7.22 -15.19
C VAL A 99 -0.88 -6.91 -14.93
N ALA A 100 -0.13 -7.85 -14.35
CA ALA A 100 1.30 -7.71 -14.09
C ALA A 100 2.10 -7.40 -15.36
N ALA A 101 1.82 -8.10 -16.46
CA ALA A 101 2.47 -7.87 -17.76
C ALA A 101 2.21 -6.44 -18.29
N ARG A 102 1.02 -5.88 -18.07
CA ARG A 102 0.72 -4.50 -18.46
C ARG A 102 1.39 -3.49 -17.53
N VAL A 103 1.39 -3.75 -16.21
CA VAL A 103 2.08 -2.89 -15.24
C VAL A 103 3.58 -2.88 -15.49
N ALA A 104 4.19 -4.01 -15.84
CA ALA A 104 5.61 -4.12 -16.20
C ALA A 104 6.03 -3.20 -17.37
N LEU A 105 5.09 -2.77 -18.22
CA LEU A 105 5.35 -1.81 -19.30
C LEU A 105 5.26 -0.35 -18.85
N ILE A 106 4.75 -0.09 -17.63
CA ILE A 106 4.62 1.26 -17.08
C ILE A 106 5.93 1.64 -16.39
N GLN A 107 6.74 2.47 -17.04
CA GLN A 107 7.94 3.02 -16.42
C GLN A 107 7.59 4.26 -15.61
N HIS A 108 7.59 4.14 -14.28
CA HIS A 108 7.23 5.22 -13.38
C HIS A 108 7.90 5.08 -12.01
N ASP A 109 8.59 6.11 -11.55
CA ASP A 109 9.39 6.08 -10.31
C ASP A 109 8.57 5.76 -9.05
N ASN A 110 7.28 6.11 -9.04
CA ASN A 110 6.39 5.90 -7.90
C ASN A 110 5.51 4.63 -8.02
N LEU A 111 5.82 3.71 -8.95
CA LEU A 111 5.20 2.39 -9.06
C LEU A 111 6.25 1.29 -8.93
N ILE A 112 5.83 0.15 -8.42
CA ILE A 112 6.66 -1.06 -8.36
C ILE A 112 7.02 -1.54 -9.76
N ASP A 113 8.29 -1.84 -10.01
CA ASP A 113 8.76 -2.48 -11.22
C ASP A 113 8.59 -4.00 -11.11
N ILE A 114 7.87 -4.59 -12.08
CA ILE A 114 7.67 -6.03 -12.18
C ILE A 114 8.64 -6.58 -13.21
N HIS A 115 9.41 -7.60 -12.81
CA HIS A 115 10.45 -8.16 -13.64
C HIS A 115 10.00 -9.44 -14.32
N ASP A 116 9.26 -10.32 -13.61
CA ASP A 116 8.88 -11.63 -14.14
C ASP A 116 7.65 -12.19 -13.38
N PHE A 117 6.95 -13.12 -14.02
CA PHE A 117 5.85 -13.88 -13.41
C PHE A 117 6.04 -15.35 -13.74
N ILE A 118 6.48 -16.12 -12.75
CA ILE A 118 7.07 -17.44 -12.93
C ILE A 118 6.11 -18.50 -12.36
N GLU A 119 6.06 -19.66 -13.03
CA GLU A 119 5.34 -20.83 -12.56
C GLU A 119 6.32 -21.91 -12.11
N GLN A 120 6.09 -22.47 -10.92
CA GLN A 120 6.84 -23.63 -10.45
C GLN A 120 5.90 -24.62 -9.73
N GLY A 121 5.73 -25.79 -10.34
CA GLY A 121 4.95 -26.86 -9.75
C GLY A 121 3.49 -26.48 -9.46
N GLY A 122 2.86 -25.70 -10.33
CA GLY A 122 1.52 -25.18 -10.19
C GLY A 122 1.41 -23.89 -9.37
N LEU A 123 2.49 -23.47 -8.70
CA LEU A 123 2.50 -22.23 -7.91
C LEU A 123 3.06 -21.05 -8.72
N ARG A 124 2.57 -19.87 -8.45
CA ARG A 124 3.02 -18.63 -9.12
C ARG A 124 3.87 -17.78 -8.19
N VAL A 125 4.94 -17.21 -8.76
CA VAL A 125 5.84 -16.28 -8.09
C VAL A 125 6.01 -15.05 -8.98
N MET A 126 5.76 -13.88 -8.42
CA MET A 126 6.04 -12.59 -9.07
C MET A 126 7.41 -12.11 -8.60
N GLU A 127 8.32 -11.86 -9.54
CA GLU A 127 9.58 -11.18 -9.30
C GLU A 127 9.39 -9.69 -9.50
N MET A 128 9.80 -8.89 -8.54
CA MET A 128 9.70 -7.43 -8.54
C MET A 128 11.02 -6.82 -8.10
N GLU A 129 11.20 -5.53 -8.35
CA GLU A 129 12.28 -4.79 -7.71
C GLU A 129 12.22 -4.94 -6.18
N TRP A 130 13.39 -5.06 -5.56
CA TRP A 130 13.48 -4.90 -4.11
C TRP A 130 13.64 -3.43 -3.79
N ILE A 131 12.78 -2.92 -2.90
CA ILE A 131 12.80 -1.54 -2.44
C ILE A 131 13.46 -1.50 -1.07
N ASP A 132 14.63 -0.86 -0.98
CA ASP A 132 15.24 -0.55 0.31
C ASP A 132 14.50 0.62 0.95
N GLY A 133 13.80 0.34 2.05
CA GLY A 133 12.96 1.32 2.73
C GLY A 133 11.94 0.68 3.66
N PHE A 134 10.97 1.48 4.09
CA PHE A 134 9.91 1.08 5.02
C PHE A 134 8.55 1.38 4.43
N ASN A 135 7.59 0.48 4.62
CA ASN A 135 6.21 0.80 4.28
C ASN A 135 5.58 1.74 5.32
N LEU A 136 4.53 2.47 4.92
CA LEU A 136 3.90 3.45 5.82
C LEU A 136 3.34 2.83 7.10
N ARG A 137 2.94 1.54 7.08
CA ARG A 137 2.49 0.86 8.29
C ARG A 137 3.62 0.71 9.31
N GLU A 138 4.84 0.45 8.85
CA GLU A 138 6.05 0.38 9.70
C GLU A 138 6.45 1.77 10.19
N VAL A 139 6.42 2.76 9.30
CA VAL A 139 6.75 4.16 9.59
C VAL A 139 5.83 4.75 10.68
N LEU A 140 4.54 4.43 10.62
CA LEU A 140 3.53 4.93 11.57
C LEU A 140 3.45 4.10 12.86
N THR A 141 4.53 3.44 13.27
CA THR A 141 4.59 2.69 14.54
C THR A 141 5.33 3.45 15.62
N GLN A 142 4.92 3.24 16.88
CA GLN A 142 5.66 3.77 18.04
C GLN A 142 7.10 3.25 18.04
N ARG A 143 7.31 1.99 17.66
CA ARG A 143 8.66 1.41 17.51
C ARG A 143 9.55 2.25 16.58
N MET A 144 9.05 2.68 15.42
CA MET A 144 9.80 3.52 14.48
C MET A 144 10.15 4.88 15.11
N LEU A 145 9.22 5.50 15.81
CA LEU A 145 9.44 6.79 16.47
C LEU A 145 10.51 6.68 17.57
N ASP A 146 10.41 5.65 18.41
CA ASP A 146 11.36 5.38 19.50
C ASP A 146 12.74 5.04 18.93
N TRP A 147 12.80 4.17 17.93
CA TRP A 147 14.04 3.81 17.24
C TRP A 147 14.72 5.02 16.58
N THR A 148 13.94 5.89 15.95
CA THR A 148 14.43 7.16 15.41
C THR A 148 15.04 8.01 16.53
N ARG A 149 14.32 8.20 17.64
CA ARG A 149 14.78 9.02 18.77
C ARG A 149 16.05 8.51 19.40
N GLU A 150 16.23 7.19 19.48
CA GLU A 150 17.42 6.56 20.08
C GLU A 150 18.66 6.64 19.20
N ARG A 151 18.49 6.58 17.87
CA ARG A 151 19.61 6.52 16.93
C ARG A 151 20.11 7.87 16.45
N ILE A 152 19.25 8.86 16.35
CA ILE A 152 19.64 10.18 15.86
C ILE A 152 19.91 11.13 17.04
N GLY A 153 20.93 11.99 16.90
CA GLY A 153 21.27 12.97 17.94
C GLY A 153 20.17 13.99 18.20
N ALA A 154 20.16 14.59 19.39
CA ALA A 154 19.08 15.47 19.87
C ALA A 154 18.71 16.63 18.89
N ARG A 155 19.67 17.16 18.14
CA ARG A 155 19.43 18.21 17.12
C ARG A 155 18.61 17.67 15.95
N HIS A 156 18.99 16.50 15.42
CA HIS A 156 18.27 15.85 14.31
C HIS A 156 16.92 15.33 14.76
N TRP A 157 16.81 14.78 15.98
CA TRP A 157 15.52 14.41 16.55
C TRP A 157 14.55 15.59 16.59
N LYS A 158 15.02 16.76 17.05
CA LYS A 158 14.19 17.98 17.04
C LYS A 158 13.71 18.33 15.64
N TYR A 159 14.57 18.15 14.64
CA TYR A 159 14.21 18.38 13.24
C TYR A 159 13.15 17.37 12.76
N VAL A 160 13.42 16.07 12.87
CA VAL A 160 12.48 15.00 12.45
C VAL A 160 11.13 15.19 13.13
N ASN A 161 11.11 15.46 14.43
CA ASN A 161 9.86 15.65 15.18
C ASN A 161 9.06 16.89 14.75
N ASN A 162 9.71 17.89 14.22
CA ASN A 162 9.04 19.12 13.76
C ASN A 162 8.65 19.08 12.29
N VAL A 163 9.38 18.35 11.45
CA VAL A 163 9.26 18.41 9.98
C VAL A 163 8.70 17.12 9.38
N ILE A 164 9.04 15.95 9.93
CA ILE A 164 8.73 14.67 9.31
C ILE A 164 7.64 13.90 10.08
N LEU A 165 7.98 13.42 11.28
CA LEU A 165 7.18 12.48 12.06
C LEU A 165 7.13 12.88 13.52
N THR A 166 5.96 12.88 14.14
CA THR A 166 5.77 13.26 15.54
C THR A 166 4.78 12.33 16.23
N GLN A 167 4.74 12.40 17.56
CA GLN A 167 3.74 11.67 18.35
C GLN A 167 2.32 12.08 17.94
N GLY A 168 1.47 11.09 17.73
CA GLY A 168 0.02 11.24 17.55
C GLY A 168 -0.76 10.65 18.72
N PRO A 169 -2.09 10.68 18.66
CA PRO A 169 -2.95 10.23 19.76
C PRO A 169 -2.97 8.70 19.97
N VAL A 170 -2.82 7.91 18.91
CA VAL A 170 -2.81 6.43 18.95
C VAL A 170 -1.48 5.89 18.41
N GLN A 171 -0.99 6.45 17.34
CA GLN A 171 0.27 6.12 16.69
C GLN A 171 0.97 7.39 16.22
N PRO A 172 2.25 7.37 15.84
CA PRO A 172 2.92 8.52 15.24
C PRO A 172 2.14 9.08 14.05
N ARG A 173 2.25 10.38 13.83
CA ARG A 173 1.67 11.07 12.67
C ARG A 173 2.72 11.81 11.87
N MET A 174 2.52 11.89 10.57
CA MET A 174 3.35 12.69 9.69
C MET A 174 2.99 14.17 9.76
N LYS A 175 3.98 15.02 9.57
CA LYS A 175 3.75 16.45 9.38
C LYS A 175 3.10 16.71 8.02
N PRO A 176 2.24 17.74 7.91
CA PRO A 176 1.45 17.96 6.69
C PRO A 176 2.27 18.04 5.40
N GLY A 177 3.46 18.64 5.44
CA GLY A 177 4.32 18.75 4.27
C GLY A 177 4.78 17.39 3.74
N VAL A 178 5.30 16.53 4.62
CA VAL A 178 5.73 15.17 4.25
C VAL A 178 4.54 14.32 3.83
N ALA A 179 3.41 14.39 4.54
CA ALA A 179 2.22 13.63 4.17
C ALA A 179 1.70 14.00 2.77
N ILE A 180 1.77 15.29 2.41
CA ILE A 180 1.38 15.75 1.07
C ILE A 180 2.41 15.38 0.01
N GLN A 181 3.70 15.35 0.31
CA GLN A 181 4.71 14.83 -0.62
C GLN A 181 4.43 13.36 -0.94
N VAL A 182 4.25 12.51 0.07
CA VAL A 182 3.87 11.11 -0.10
C VAL A 182 2.57 10.95 -0.92
N LEU A 183 1.55 11.75 -0.59
CA LEU A 183 0.29 11.75 -1.34
C LEU A 183 0.51 12.06 -2.83
N ARG A 184 1.27 13.10 -3.16
CA ARG A 184 1.52 13.54 -4.54
C ARG A 184 2.23 12.47 -5.36
N GLU A 185 3.22 11.82 -4.79
CA GLU A 185 3.96 10.73 -5.42
C GLU A 185 3.05 9.50 -5.65
N CYS A 186 2.22 9.15 -4.66
CA CYS A 186 1.19 8.11 -4.87
C CYS A 186 0.19 8.49 -5.96
N LEU A 187 -0.27 9.75 -6.01
CA LEU A 187 -1.18 10.24 -7.06
C LEU A 187 -0.53 10.16 -8.45
N ALA A 188 0.77 10.46 -8.57
CA ALA A 188 1.51 10.33 -9.82
C ALA A 188 1.58 8.88 -10.30
N GLY A 189 1.91 7.93 -9.40
CA GLY A 189 1.88 6.50 -9.68
C GLY A 189 0.50 6.00 -10.09
N LEU A 190 -0.55 6.39 -9.35
CA LEU A 190 -1.94 6.04 -9.69
C LEU A 190 -2.39 6.64 -11.02
N ALA A 191 -1.98 7.86 -11.34
CA ALA A 191 -2.31 8.47 -12.64
C ALA A 191 -1.69 7.67 -13.80
N ALA A 192 -0.51 7.08 -13.62
CA ALA A 192 0.10 6.20 -14.60
C ALA A 192 -0.68 4.88 -14.76
N LEU A 193 -1.06 4.22 -13.65
CA LEU A 193 -1.91 3.01 -13.68
C LEU A 193 -3.28 3.28 -14.35
N HIS A 194 -3.94 4.35 -13.93
CA HIS A 194 -5.28 4.68 -14.41
C HIS A 194 -5.33 5.01 -15.91
N ARG A 195 -4.27 5.60 -16.46
CA ARG A 195 -4.14 5.84 -17.92
C ARG A 195 -4.15 4.55 -18.72
N GLU A 196 -3.58 3.49 -18.16
CA GLU A 196 -3.60 2.15 -18.75
C GLU A 196 -4.89 1.38 -18.45
N GLY A 197 -5.89 2.01 -17.83
CA GLY A 197 -7.14 1.38 -17.45
C GLY A 197 -7.02 0.39 -16.28
N ILE A 198 -5.95 0.45 -15.52
CA ILE A 198 -5.69 -0.41 -14.36
C ILE A 198 -6.04 0.37 -13.09
N VAL A 199 -6.83 -0.25 -12.21
CA VAL A 199 -7.15 0.24 -10.85
C VAL A 199 -6.38 -0.59 -9.85
N HIS A 200 -5.74 0.03 -8.86
CA HIS A 200 -4.92 -0.67 -7.87
C HIS A 200 -5.76 -1.57 -6.94
N GLY A 201 -6.87 -1.06 -6.42
CA GLY A 201 -7.92 -1.80 -5.72
C GLY A 201 -7.61 -2.21 -4.27
N ASP A 202 -6.38 -2.05 -3.75
CA ASP A 202 -6.03 -2.34 -2.35
C ASP A 202 -4.97 -1.36 -1.79
N LEU A 203 -5.21 -0.06 -1.97
CA LEU A 203 -4.33 0.95 -1.37
C LEU A 203 -4.51 1.00 0.14
N LYS A 204 -3.38 0.88 0.85
CA LYS A 204 -3.28 0.90 2.32
C LYS A 204 -1.85 1.22 2.74
N PRO A 205 -1.58 1.56 4.01
CA PRO A 205 -0.23 1.92 4.46
C PRO A 205 0.84 0.87 4.17
N SER A 206 0.53 -0.43 4.22
CA SER A 206 1.50 -1.49 3.91
C SER A 206 1.83 -1.62 2.42
N ASN A 207 1.06 -1.00 1.54
CA ASN A 207 1.25 -1.03 0.09
C ASN A 207 1.83 0.29 -0.46
N ILE A 208 2.35 1.13 0.42
CA ILE A 208 3.05 2.38 0.09
C ILE A 208 4.39 2.36 0.83
N MET A 209 5.49 2.40 0.08
CA MET A 209 6.84 2.39 0.64
C MET A 209 7.52 3.74 0.52
N LEU A 210 8.22 4.13 1.57
CA LEU A 210 9.22 5.20 1.56
C LEU A 210 10.59 4.56 1.32
N LYS A 211 11.22 4.90 0.20
CA LYS A 211 12.58 4.46 -0.12
C LYS A 211 13.59 5.20 0.74
N ARG A 212 14.75 4.60 0.99
CA ARG A 212 15.87 5.30 1.64
C ARG A 212 16.36 6.51 0.83
N THR A 213 16.08 6.55 -0.46
CA THR A 213 16.34 7.73 -1.31
C THR A 213 15.41 8.91 -1.05
N GLY A 214 14.33 8.72 -0.29
CA GLY A 214 13.32 9.73 0.03
C GLY A 214 12.03 9.63 -0.77
N ASP A 215 12.05 8.92 -1.90
CA ASP A 215 10.90 8.76 -2.78
C ASP A 215 9.87 7.79 -2.23
N THR A 216 8.64 7.89 -2.70
CA THR A 216 7.53 6.99 -2.39
C THR A 216 7.21 6.06 -3.56
N LYS A 217 6.98 4.80 -3.30
CA LYS A 217 6.46 3.83 -4.28
C LYS A 217 5.18 3.17 -3.83
N VAL A 218 4.20 3.09 -4.73
CA VAL A 218 3.01 2.24 -4.60
C VAL A 218 3.41 0.84 -5.02
N ILE A 219 3.14 -0.13 -4.14
CA ILE A 219 3.52 -1.53 -4.33
C ILE A 219 2.28 -2.44 -4.27
N ASP A 220 2.48 -3.72 -4.59
CA ASP A 220 1.48 -4.78 -4.50
C ASP A 220 0.26 -4.65 -5.45
N ILE A 221 0.46 -5.05 -6.69
CA ILE A 221 -0.57 -5.10 -7.73
C ILE A 221 -1.40 -6.41 -7.72
N GLY A 222 -1.27 -7.25 -6.69
CA GLY A 222 -1.99 -8.53 -6.63
C GLY A 222 -3.52 -8.40 -6.64
N SER A 223 -4.03 -7.26 -6.18
CA SER A 223 -5.46 -6.90 -6.21
C SER A 223 -5.83 -5.98 -7.38
N ALA A 224 -4.87 -5.61 -8.24
CA ALA A 224 -5.12 -4.69 -9.33
C ALA A 224 -6.07 -5.30 -10.39
N ILE A 225 -6.91 -4.44 -10.95
CA ILE A 225 -7.99 -4.84 -11.85
C ILE A 225 -7.88 -4.07 -13.16
N ASP A 226 -7.95 -4.80 -14.27
CA ASP A 226 -8.21 -4.21 -15.56
C ASP A 226 -9.70 -3.85 -15.67
N ARG A 227 -10.01 -2.58 -15.88
CA ARG A 227 -11.39 -2.07 -16.01
C ARG A 227 -12.14 -2.65 -17.22
N HIS A 228 -11.43 -3.18 -18.17
CA HIS A 228 -11.98 -3.75 -19.41
C HIS A 228 -12.19 -5.27 -19.33
N ALA A 229 -11.69 -5.92 -18.26
CA ALA A 229 -11.85 -7.36 -18.04
C ALA A 229 -13.15 -7.68 -17.31
N ALA A 230 -13.62 -8.92 -17.47
CA ALA A 230 -14.77 -9.44 -16.72
C ALA A 230 -14.54 -9.38 -15.21
N ALA A 231 -15.63 -9.31 -14.42
CA ALA A 231 -15.58 -9.21 -12.98
C ALA A 231 -14.78 -10.38 -12.37
N ALA A 232 -13.68 -10.05 -11.70
CA ALA A 232 -12.80 -10.98 -11.03
C ALA A 232 -13.12 -11.10 -9.54
N ARG A 233 -12.56 -12.13 -8.88
CA ARG A 233 -12.57 -12.24 -7.42
C ARG A 233 -11.97 -10.97 -6.84
N ARG A 234 -12.69 -10.35 -5.91
CA ARG A 234 -12.30 -9.09 -5.31
C ARG A 234 -11.60 -9.37 -3.98
N MET A 235 -10.33 -8.98 -3.87
CA MET A 235 -9.59 -8.99 -2.61
C MET A 235 -9.23 -7.54 -2.28
N TRP A 236 -9.72 -7.05 -1.16
CA TRP A 236 -9.42 -5.70 -0.66
C TRP A 236 -9.32 -5.71 0.85
N SER A 237 -8.74 -4.66 1.40
CA SER A 237 -8.70 -4.40 2.83
C SER A 237 -9.92 -3.54 3.20
N PRO A 238 -10.96 -4.07 3.87
CA PRO A 238 -12.25 -3.38 4.08
C PRO A 238 -12.12 -2.01 4.72
N VAL A 239 -11.17 -1.85 5.64
CA VAL A 239 -10.91 -0.58 6.33
C VAL A 239 -10.55 0.53 5.33
N TYR A 240 -9.82 0.22 4.26
CA TYR A 240 -9.38 1.20 3.26
C TYR A 240 -10.23 1.19 1.98
N ALA A 241 -11.07 0.18 1.75
CA ALA A 241 -11.93 0.12 0.58
C ALA A 241 -12.95 1.26 0.56
N ALA A 242 -13.27 1.79 -0.61
CA ALA A 242 -14.29 2.82 -0.77
C ALA A 242 -15.68 2.30 -0.40
N PRO A 243 -16.63 3.14 0.07
CA PRO A 243 -17.95 2.67 0.50
C PRO A 243 -18.72 1.98 -0.62
N GLU A 244 -18.66 2.45 -1.85
CA GLU A 244 -19.30 1.82 -3.01
C GLU A 244 -18.72 0.44 -3.33
N VAL A 245 -17.44 0.20 -3.04
CA VAL A 245 -16.80 -1.11 -3.22
C VAL A 245 -17.27 -2.09 -2.16
N LEU A 246 -17.41 -1.63 -0.90
CA LEU A 246 -17.97 -2.43 0.20
C LEU A 246 -19.44 -2.80 -0.04
N ASP A 247 -20.19 -1.93 -0.71
CA ASP A 247 -21.59 -2.15 -1.11
C ASP A 247 -21.74 -3.00 -2.40
N GLY A 248 -20.64 -3.61 -2.86
CA GLY A 248 -20.63 -4.50 -4.03
C GLY A 248 -20.45 -3.81 -5.38
N GLY A 249 -20.24 -2.49 -5.41
CA GLY A 249 -19.92 -1.72 -6.60
C GLY A 249 -18.57 -2.07 -7.23
N ALA A 250 -18.30 -1.55 -8.42
CA ALA A 250 -17.06 -1.79 -9.15
C ALA A 250 -15.90 -0.96 -8.57
N ASN A 251 -14.70 -1.51 -8.61
CA ASN A 251 -13.48 -0.73 -8.39
C ASN A 251 -13.29 0.30 -9.50
N SER A 252 -12.86 1.49 -9.14
CA SER A 252 -12.70 2.62 -10.04
C SER A 252 -11.49 3.46 -9.63
N PRO A 253 -10.96 4.33 -10.51
CA PRO A 253 -9.98 5.34 -10.12
C PRO A 253 -10.42 6.17 -8.91
N GLN A 254 -11.71 6.48 -8.80
CA GLN A 254 -12.26 7.22 -7.68
C GLN A 254 -12.26 6.40 -6.38
N ALA A 255 -12.37 5.06 -6.47
CA ALA A 255 -12.22 4.19 -5.30
C ALA A 255 -10.78 4.18 -4.78
N ASP A 256 -9.77 4.14 -5.67
CA ASP A 256 -8.36 4.29 -5.28
C ASP A 256 -8.10 5.65 -4.59
N LEU A 257 -8.73 6.73 -5.09
CA LEU A 257 -8.61 8.05 -4.46
C LEU A 257 -9.19 8.07 -3.05
N ALA A 258 -10.31 7.39 -2.80
CA ALA A 258 -10.87 7.27 -1.46
C ALA A 258 -9.94 6.50 -0.53
N SER A 259 -9.41 5.36 -1.00
CA SER A 259 -8.46 4.55 -0.24
C SER A 259 -7.21 5.36 0.13
N LEU A 260 -6.63 6.08 -0.83
CA LEU A 260 -5.49 6.96 -0.60
C LEU A 260 -5.84 8.13 0.33
N GLY A 261 -7.07 8.65 0.26
CA GLY A 261 -7.60 9.66 1.18
C GLY A 261 -7.67 9.16 2.62
N TYR A 262 -8.07 7.91 2.86
CA TYR A 262 -8.05 7.31 4.20
C TYR A 262 -6.63 7.14 4.73
N VAL A 263 -5.68 6.74 3.87
CA VAL A 263 -4.25 6.70 4.23
C VAL A 263 -3.74 8.10 4.60
N LEU A 264 -4.10 9.14 3.84
CA LEU A 264 -3.73 10.53 4.15
C LEU A 264 -4.25 10.96 5.52
N ILE A 265 -5.53 10.66 5.83
CA ILE A 265 -6.12 10.98 7.13
C ILE A 265 -5.37 10.26 8.26
N GLU A 266 -5.01 9.00 8.08
CA GLU A 266 -4.22 8.24 9.05
C GLU A 266 -2.83 8.85 9.26
N MET A 267 -2.12 9.20 8.18
CA MET A 267 -0.83 9.90 8.27
C MET A 267 -0.92 11.22 9.04
N LEU A 268 -1.97 12.00 8.81
CA LEU A 268 -2.14 13.32 9.41
C LEU A 268 -2.68 13.28 10.84
N SER A 269 -3.61 12.36 11.14
CA SER A 269 -4.28 12.28 12.46
C SER A 269 -3.49 11.49 13.50
N GLY A 270 -2.64 10.53 13.07
CA GLY A 270 -2.00 9.57 13.96
C GLY A 270 -2.98 8.55 14.54
N ARG A 271 -4.01 8.20 13.78
CA ARG A 271 -4.94 7.10 14.08
C ARG A 271 -5.59 6.57 12.81
N PRO A 272 -5.85 5.25 12.69
CA PRO A 272 -6.68 4.71 11.62
C PRO A 272 -8.08 5.33 11.65
N ALA A 273 -8.61 5.73 10.50
CA ALA A 273 -9.90 6.43 10.42
C ALA A 273 -11.10 5.59 10.91
N PHE A 274 -10.98 4.26 10.84
CA PHE A 274 -12.06 3.30 11.10
C PHE A 274 -11.62 2.20 12.08
N GLU A 275 -10.83 2.56 13.08
CA GLU A 275 -10.36 1.63 14.11
C GLU A 275 -11.53 1.03 14.88
N GLY A 276 -11.46 -0.29 15.14
CA GLY A 276 -12.44 -1.03 15.94
C GLY A 276 -13.74 -1.41 15.21
N LEU A 277 -13.94 -0.98 13.97
CA LEU A 277 -15.10 -1.39 13.17
C LEU A 277 -14.82 -2.75 12.50
N THR A 278 -15.77 -3.67 12.60
CA THR A 278 -15.59 -5.06 12.15
C THR A 278 -16.59 -5.52 11.09
N THR A 279 -17.67 -4.78 10.86
CA THR A 279 -18.68 -5.11 9.86
C THR A 279 -18.69 -4.14 8.69
N TYR A 280 -19.11 -4.62 7.51
CA TYR A 280 -19.21 -3.75 6.31
C TYR A 280 -20.24 -2.64 6.50
N SER A 281 -21.35 -2.91 7.15
CA SER A 281 -22.39 -1.92 7.42
C SER A 281 -21.87 -0.78 8.31
N GLU A 282 -21.11 -1.09 9.37
CA GLU A 282 -20.47 -0.08 10.22
C GLU A 282 -19.45 0.74 9.43
N LEU A 283 -18.63 0.08 8.61
CA LEU A 283 -17.64 0.77 7.77
C LEU A 283 -18.31 1.69 6.75
N ILE A 284 -19.34 1.24 6.05
CA ILE A 284 -20.09 2.06 5.08
C ILE A 284 -20.72 3.28 5.78
N ALA A 285 -21.38 3.07 6.91
CA ALA A 285 -21.97 4.17 7.69
C ALA A 285 -20.92 5.18 8.16
N ALA A 286 -19.81 4.69 8.72
CA ALA A 286 -18.71 5.55 9.20
C ALA A 286 -18.03 6.33 8.08
N LYS A 287 -17.89 5.73 6.89
CA LYS A 287 -17.35 6.40 5.70
C LYS A 287 -18.33 7.46 5.16
N GLY A 288 -19.62 7.18 5.21
CA GLY A 288 -20.68 8.14 4.86
C GLY A 288 -20.69 9.38 5.76
N ASP A 289 -20.33 9.23 7.03
CA ASP A 289 -20.31 10.33 8.02
C ASP A 289 -18.92 10.99 8.19
N LEU A 290 -17.89 10.50 7.48
CA LEU A 290 -16.51 10.91 7.69
C LEU A 290 -16.28 12.41 7.47
N ASP A 291 -16.91 13.02 6.46
CA ASP A 291 -16.78 14.45 6.15
C ASP A 291 -17.11 15.34 7.37
N ARG A 292 -18.14 14.99 8.12
CA ARG A 292 -18.52 15.71 9.34
C ARG A 292 -17.52 15.52 10.48
N ARG A 293 -16.89 14.36 10.57
CA ARG A 293 -15.96 13.98 11.64
C ARG A 293 -14.54 14.49 11.42
N LEU A 294 -14.15 14.80 10.17
CA LEU A 294 -12.80 15.20 9.82
C LEU A 294 -12.21 16.33 10.67
N PRO A 295 -12.94 17.45 10.94
CA PRO A 295 -12.39 18.54 11.76
C PRO A 295 -11.99 18.12 13.16
N ASP A 296 -12.74 17.17 13.76
CA ASP A 296 -12.48 16.68 15.12
C ASP A 296 -11.42 15.56 15.16
N MET A 297 -11.23 14.87 14.04
CA MET A 297 -10.23 13.80 13.91
C MET A 297 -8.84 14.32 13.60
N LEU A 298 -8.77 15.44 12.91
CA LEU A 298 -7.51 16.02 12.46
C LEU A 298 -6.96 17.01 13.49
N PRO A 299 -5.63 17.06 13.70
CA PRO A 299 -5.03 17.99 14.62
C PRO A 299 -5.18 19.45 14.12
N PRO A 300 -5.08 20.46 15.03
CA PRO A 300 -5.32 21.86 14.66
C PRO A 300 -4.46 22.39 13.51
N ASP A 301 -3.22 21.95 13.40
CA ASP A 301 -2.30 22.31 12.30
C ASP A 301 -2.78 21.81 10.92
N VAL A 302 -3.71 20.88 10.90
CA VAL A 302 -4.38 20.36 9.70
C VAL A 302 -5.79 20.92 9.55
N SER A 303 -6.61 20.82 10.60
CA SER A 303 -8.04 21.18 10.55
C SER A 303 -8.29 22.68 10.39
N CYS A 304 -7.34 23.54 10.82
CA CYS A 304 -7.39 24.98 10.60
C CYS A 304 -6.91 25.41 9.20
N ASN A 305 -6.39 24.51 8.38
CA ASN A 305 -6.01 24.81 7.00
C ASN A 305 -7.13 24.41 6.04
N ASP A 306 -7.86 25.40 5.55
CA ASP A 306 -9.02 25.20 4.66
C ASP A 306 -8.69 24.42 3.39
N LEU A 307 -7.47 24.61 2.82
CA LEU A 307 -7.05 23.96 1.61
C LEU A 307 -6.79 22.45 1.85
N LEU A 308 -6.07 22.13 2.92
CA LEU A 308 -5.78 20.76 3.31
C LEU A 308 -7.05 20.01 3.74
N LEU A 309 -7.91 20.65 4.52
CA LEU A 309 -9.19 20.08 4.92
C LEU A 309 -10.10 19.83 3.71
N HIS A 310 -10.13 20.76 2.74
CA HIS A 310 -10.88 20.59 1.49
C HIS A 310 -10.34 19.41 0.67
N LEU A 311 -9.01 19.28 0.55
CA LEU A 311 -8.38 18.14 -0.14
C LEU A 311 -8.78 16.81 0.50
N CYS A 312 -8.67 16.69 1.83
CA CYS A 312 -9.09 15.50 2.55
C CYS A 312 -10.57 15.16 2.28
N ARG A 313 -11.47 16.14 2.47
CA ARG A 313 -12.91 15.94 2.21
C ARG A 313 -13.22 15.47 0.82
N ARG A 314 -12.55 16.07 -0.17
CA ARG A 314 -12.81 15.73 -1.58
C ARG A 314 -12.29 14.35 -1.95
N LEU A 315 -11.16 13.91 -1.40
CA LEU A 315 -10.65 12.56 -1.62
C LEU A 315 -11.60 11.49 -1.06
N VAL A 316 -12.13 11.70 0.16
CA VAL A 316 -12.92 10.69 0.89
C VAL A 316 -14.43 10.89 0.79
N ALA A 317 -14.91 11.76 -0.10
CA ALA A 317 -16.35 11.96 -0.29
C ALA A 317 -17.06 10.62 -0.51
N ALA A 318 -18.17 10.38 0.21
CA ALA A 318 -18.91 9.12 0.12
C ALA A 318 -19.41 8.84 -1.29
N ASP A 319 -19.93 9.89 -1.97
CA ASP A 319 -20.30 9.83 -3.38
C ASP A 319 -19.06 9.97 -4.27
N PRO A 320 -18.70 8.95 -5.10
CA PRO A 320 -17.56 9.01 -6.00
C PRO A 320 -17.54 10.20 -6.97
N VAL A 321 -18.71 10.68 -7.38
CA VAL A 321 -18.84 11.83 -8.30
C VAL A 321 -18.37 13.14 -7.65
N ARG A 322 -18.43 13.23 -6.34
CA ARG A 322 -17.94 14.39 -5.56
C ARG A 322 -16.42 14.36 -5.32
N ARG A 323 -15.76 13.24 -5.58
CA ARG A 323 -14.30 13.12 -5.53
C ARG A 323 -13.65 13.83 -6.71
N PHE A 324 -12.32 13.84 -6.74
CA PHE A 324 -11.61 14.27 -7.94
C PHE A 324 -11.88 13.31 -9.11
N PRO A 325 -11.96 13.81 -10.35
CA PRO A 325 -12.26 12.96 -11.51
C PRO A 325 -11.11 12.00 -11.87
N SER A 326 -9.88 12.31 -11.44
CA SER A 326 -8.69 11.47 -11.66
C SER A 326 -7.62 11.73 -10.60
N ALA A 327 -6.62 10.85 -10.52
CA ALA A 327 -5.44 11.05 -9.67
C ALA A 327 -4.64 12.29 -10.08
N GLN A 328 -4.50 12.54 -11.38
CA GLN A 328 -3.88 13.77 -11.89
C GLN A 328 -4.64 15.03 -11.45
N ALA A 329 -5.96 15.01 -11.49
CA ALA A 329 -6.80 16.13 -11.02
C ALA A 329 -6.66 16.34 -9.49
N ALA A 330 -6.55 15.25 -8.71
CA ALA A 330 -6.34 15.35 -7.27
C ALA A 330 -5.00 16.02 -6.89
N ASP A 331 -3.98 15.87 -7.73
CA ASP A 331 -2.71 16.60 -7.56
C ASP A 331 -2.78 18.02 -8.10
N LEU A 332 -3.14 18.19 -9.38
CA LEU A 332 -2.85 19.41 -10.16
C LEU A 332 -4.01 20.42 -10.24
N ASP A 333 -5.27 20.01 -10.01
CA ASP A 333 -6.40 20.92 -10.07
C ASP A 333 -6.34 21.99 -8.97
N ARG A 334 -7.13 23.04 -9.16
CA ARG A 334 -7.32 24.07 -8.13
C ARG A 334 -7.81 23.43 -6.83
N LYS A 335 -7.12 23.73 -5.72
CA LYS A 335 -7.29 23.12 -4.40
C LYS A 335 -6.91 21.63 -4.34
N GLY A 336 -6.10 21.12 -5.27
CA GLY A 336 -5.44 19.84 -5.21
C GLY A 336 -4.19 19.85 -4.33
N ALA A 337 -3.48 18.72 -4.29
CA ALA A 337 -2.30 18.55 -3.42
C ALA A 337 -1.16 19.53 -3.74
N ALA A 338 -0.93 19.82 -5.04
CA ALA A 338 0.08 20.77 -5.48
C ALA A 338 -0.20 22.21 -5.02
N ASP A 339 -1.47 22.62 -4.88
CA ASP A 339 -1.81 23.94 -4.35
C ASP A 339 -1.40 24.09 -2.88
N PHE A 340 -1.64 23.04 -2.07
CA PHE A 340 -1.18 23.03 -0.68
C PHE A 340 0.36 23.05 -0.60
N HIS A 341 1.04 22.27 -1.42
CA HIS A 341 2.51 22.30 -1.49
C HIS A 341 3.01 23.70 -1.83
N ARG A 342 2.43 24.34 -2.84
CA ARG A 342 2.77 25.76 -3.19
C ARG A 342 2.51 26.74 -2.06
N GLN A 343 1.49 26.51 -1.23
CA GLN A 343 1.24 27.34 -0.04
C GLN A 343 2.38 27.23 0.98
N LEU A 344 2.91 26.03 1.20
CA LEU A 344 4.06 25.80 2.08
C LEU A 344 5.31 26.50 1.54
N VAL A 345 5.59 26.38 0.24
CA VAL A 345 6.75 27.03 -0.42
C VAL A 345 6.71 28.55 -0.25
N LYS A 346 5.54 29.18 -0.45
CA LYS A 346 5.38 30.64 -0.29
C LYS A 346 5.53 31.10 1.15
N GLY A 347 5.31 30.24 2.11
CA GLY A 347 5.47 30.50 3.54
C GLY A 347 6.89 30.30 4.07
N ASP A 348 7.88 30.10 3.20
CA ASP A 348 9.28 29.74 3.56
C ASP A 348 9.38 28.47 4.42
N LEU A 349 8.32 27.63 4.36
CA LEU A 349 8.19 26.37 5.08
C LEU A 349 8.51 25.16 4.19
N ALA A 350 8.89 25.40 2.92
CA ALA A 350 9.25 24.33 2.01
C ALA A 350 10.65 23.85 2.38
N SER A 351 10.67 22.74 3.06
CA SER A 351 11.83 21.88 3.05
C SER A 351 11.79 21.02 1.77
N GLU A 352 12.95 20.56 1.35
CA GLU A 352 13.07 19.52 0.33
C GLU A 352 12.67 18.20 0.99
N TYR A 353 11.37 17.95 1.15
CA TYR A 353 10.82 16.82 1.93
C TYR A 353 11.39 15.46 1.51
N GLU A 354 11.64 15.26 0.23
CA GLU A 354 12.33 14.08 -0.29
C GLU A 354 13.73 13.95 0.33
N ASN A 355 14.52 15.01 0.31
CA ASN A 355 15.83 15.04 0.94
C ASN A 355 15.75 14.88 2.46
N ASP A 356 14.73 15.44 3.10
CA ASP A 356 14.52 15.30 4.54
C ASP A 356 14.19 13.83 4.93
N ILE A 357 13.36 13.17 4.15
CA ILE A 357 13.05 11.74 4.32
C ILE A 357 14.31 10.91 4.08
N ARG A 358 15.05 11.19 3.02
CA ARG A 358 16.31 10.50 2.72
C ARG A 358 17.31 10.61 3.86
N VAL A 359 17.59 11.83 4.32
CA VAL A 359 18.55 12.07 5.43
C VAL A 359 18.09 11.39 6.72
N TRP A 360 16.79 11.41 6.99
CA TRP A 360 16.24 10.69 8.14
C TRP A 360 16.43 9.18 8.02
N LEU A 361 16.04 8.56 6.92
CA LEU A 361 16.12 7.11 6.74
C LEU A 361 17.56 6.60 6.63
N GLU A 362 18.49 7.38 6.04
CA GLU A 362 19.93 7.07 6.04
C GLU A 362 20.50 7.01 7.45
N GLN A 363 20.07 7.90 8.36
CA GLN A 363 20.54 7.94 9.74
C GLN A 363 20.03 6.79 10.59
N LEU A 364 18.93 6.13 10.21
CA LEU A 364 18.46 4.94 10.91
C LEU A 364 19.38 3.73 10.71
N GLY A 365 20.20 3.73 9.63
CA GLY A 365 21.08 2.62 9.30
C GLY A 365 20.32 1.42 8.75
N GLU A 366 21.03 0.34 8.48
CA GLU A 366 20.41 -0.96 8.13
C GLU A 366 19.70 -1.53 9.36
N ASP A 367 18.55 -2.19 9.15
CA ASP A 367 17.88 -2.93 10.21
C ASP A 367 18.89 -3.93 10.82
N ALA A 368 19.17 -3.76 12.08
CA ALA A 368 19.73 -4.87 12.85
C ALA A 368 18.59 -5.89 12.98
N ASP A 369 18.78 -7.06 12.35
CA ASP A 369 17.87 -8.21 12.36
C ASP A 369 17.31 -8.55 13.75
#